data_f50a7f773dbc51194b26417388e922d1
#
_entry.id   f50a7f773dbc51194b26417388e922d1
#
_cell.length_a   1.000
_cell.length_b   1.000
_cell.length_c   1.000
_cell.angle_alpha   90.00
_cell.angle_beta   90.00
_cell.angle_gamma   90.00
#
_symmetry.space_group_name_H-M   'P 1'
#
loop_
_entity.id
_entity.type
_entity.pdbx_description
1 polymer ?
#
loop_
_entity_poly.entity_id
_entity_poly.type
_entity_poly.pdbx_seq_one_letter_code
_entity_poly.pdbx_strand_id
1 'polypeptide(L)'
;LFSIFGLGFIGGLLALLTPCVFPMIPLTVSFFTKQNDKKGVYSALLYGFFIVLVYLLLSVPFHLLDSVNPDILNEISTNVTLNIIFFLIFIFFAFSFFGYYELTLPSSWVNNSTKGETFGGVLGVFFMALTLAVVSFSCTGPILGSLLASSITSDGGAWQLTAGMGGFGVALGLPFALFAMFPKVLSNLPKSGSWLNTIKVVLGFVELALALKFLSNADLVAHWNLLKIEVFLFLWFVISACLTLYLLGVIKFPHDQKVGKFSFIRICSIVLAFSFSIYLASGFTYNSETSTFKPLSLLSGLAPPVGYSILYPNDCPNNLDCFKDLKSGIEYAKKVNKPILLDFTGFACVNCRKMEEHIWPLSSIDKIIRN
;
A
#
# COMPACT_ATOMS: atom_id res chain seq x y z
N LEU A 1 21.85 14.27 -3.76
CA LEU A 1 21.36 13.58 -4.95
C LEU A 1 21.63 12.08 -4.91
N PHE A 2 22.88 11.66 -4.67
CA PHE A 2 23.24 10.24 -4.62
C PHE A 2 22.58 9.47 -3.46
N SER A 3 22.46 10.08 -2.30
CA SER A 3 21.79 9.52 -1.14
C SER A 3 20.28 9.30 -1.39
N ILE A 4 19.62 10.24 -2.06
CA ILE A 4 18.18 10.15 -2.39
C ILE A 4 17.93 9.12 -3.48
N PHE A 5 18.81 9.01 -4.47
CA PHE A 5 18.78 7.92 -5.44
C PHE A 5 18.89 6.56 -4.75
N GLY A 6 19.83 6.42 -3.79
CA GLY A 6 19.99 5.21 -3.00
C GLY A 6 18.75 4.87 -2.16
N LEU A 7 18.14 5.87 -1.52
CA LEU A 7 16.87 5.68 -0.79
C LEU A 7 15.72 5.29 -1.72
N GLY A 8 15.62 5.91 -2.89
CA GLY A 8 14.67 5.55 -3.93
C GLY A 8 14.87 4.12 -4.43
N PHE A 9 16.12 3.71 -4.62
CA PHE A 9 16.47 2.35 -5.01
C PHE A 9 16.08 1.32 -3.96
N ILE A 10 16.39 1.55 -2.69
CA ILE A 10 15.97 0.68 -1.58
C ILE A 10 14.44 0.63 -1.48
N GLY A 11 13.77 1.78 -1.59
CA GLY A 11 12.31 1.85 -1.64
C GLY A 11 11.72 1.04 -2.78
N GLY A 12 12.32 1.07 -3.97
CA GLY A 12 11.93 0.27 -5.13
C GLY A 12 12.14 -1.24 -4.93
N LEU A 13 13.23 -1.65 -4.27
CA LEU A 13 13.44 -3.05 -3.89
C LEU A 13 12.40 -3.53 -2.87
N LEU A 14 12.03 -2.70 -1.90
CA LEU A 14 10.95 -3.01 -0.97
C LEU A 14 9.60 -3.09 -1.68
N ALA A 15 9.38 -2.24 -2.68
CA ALA A 15 8.17 -2.26 -3.49
C ALA A 15 7.98 -3.55 -4.28
N LEU A 16 9.05 -4.27 -4.65
CA LEU A 16 8.96 -5.60 -5.28
C LEU A 16 8.27 -6.64 -4.37
N LEU A 17 8.34 -6.45 -3.06
CA LEU A 17 7.68 -7.32 -2.09
C LEU A 17 6.22 -6.92 -1.85
N THR A 18 5.77 -5.81 -2.42
CA THR A 18 4.37 -5.39 -2.28
C THR A 18 3.44 -6.36 -3.02
N PRO A 19 2.22 -6.55 -2.53
CA PRO A 19 1.26 -7.50 -3.10
C PRO A 19 0.87 -7.17 -4.54
N CYS A 20 1.03 -5.93 -4.98
CA CYS A 20 0.67 -5.51 -6.34
C CYS A 20 1.77 -5.83 -7.37
N VAL A 21 3.05 -5.79 -6.99
CA VAL A 21 4.17 -5.99 -7.93
C VAL A 21 4.59 -7.45 -8.00
N PHE A 22 4.66 -8.14 -6.86
CA PHE A 22 5.16 -9.50 -6.76
C PHE A 22 4.44 -10.51 -7.69
N PRO A 23 3.09 -10.53 -7.78
CA PRO A 23 2.40 -11.47 -8.66
C PRO A 23 2.53 -11.16 -10.15
N MET A 24 2.87 -9.91 -10.48
CA MET A 24 3.12 -9.53 -11.87
C MET A 24 4.46 -10.07 -12.39
N ILE A 25 5.42 -10.39 -11.52
CA ILE A 25 6.73 -10.93 -11.91
C ILE A 25 6.57 -12.26 -12.66
N PRO A 26 5.89 -13.30 -12.13
CA PRO A 26 5.72 -14.55 -12.86
C PRO A 26 4.95 -14.41 -14.17
N LEU A 27 3.99 -13.49 -14.23
CA LEU A 27 3.17 -13.26 -15.42
C LEU A 27 3.99 -12.60 -16.54
N THR A 28 4.75 -11.57 -16.23
CA THR A 28 5.62 -10.87 -17.18
C THR A 28 6.77 -11.77 -17.65
N VAL A 29 7.38 -12.52 -16.74
CA VAL A 29 8.44 -13.46 -17.08
C VAL A 29 7.91 -14.58 -17.99
N SER A 30 6.73 -15.16 -17.69
CA SER A 30 6.10 -16.17 -18.54
C SER A 30 5.80 -15.62 -19.95
N PHE A 31 5.46 -14.35 -20.07
CA PHE A 31 5.24 -13.70 -21.36
C PHE A 31 6.54 -13.62 -22.19
N PHE A 32 7.64 -13.21 -21.56
CA PHE A 32 8.94 -13.06 -22.27
C PHE A 32 9.58 -14.41 -22.59
N THR A 33 9.43 -15.42 -21.75
CA THR A 33 10.00 -16.76 -22.00
C THR A 33 9.26 -17.55 -23.10
N LYS A 34 8.02 -17.18 -23.44
CA LYS A 34 7.28 -17.76 -24.57
C LYS A 34 7.72 -17.19 -25.93
N GLN A 35 8.48 -16.08 -25.95
CA GLN A 35 9.05 -15.54 -27.17
C GLN A 35 10.39 -16.23 -27.50
N ASN A 36 10.82 -16.17 -28.77
CA ASN A 36 12.15 -16.69 -29.18
C ASN A 36 13.26 -16.02 -28.35
N ASP A 37 14.26 -16.79 -27.91
CA ASP A 37 15.31 -16.39 -26.96
C ASP A 37 15.89 -14.99 -27.18
N LYS A 38 16.23 -14.61 -28.41
CA LYS A 38 16.78 -13.30 -28.74
C LYS A 38 15.74 -12.17 -28.67
N LYS A 39 14.51 -12.42 -29.13
CA LYS A 39 13.41 -11.43 -29.07
C LYS A 39 12.90 -11.25 -27.63
N GLY A 40 12.88 -12.31 -26.82
CA GLY A 40 12.49 -12.28 -25.41
C GLY A 40 13.43 -11.41 -24.56
N VAL A 41 14.73 -11.55 -24.72
CA VAL A 41 15.73 -10.72 -24.03
C VAL A 41 15.61 -9.24 -24.41
N TYR A 42 15.46 -8.94 -25.71
CA TYR A 42 15.28 -7.56 -26.17
C TYR A 42 13.99 -6.93 -25.61
N SER A 43 12.87 -7.66 -25.66
CA SER A 43 11.58 -7.18 -25.15
C SER A 43 11.61 -6.91 -23.63
N ALA A 44 12.34 -7.71 -22.87
CA ALA A 44 12.43 -7.51 -21.43
C ALA A 44 13.40 -6.38 -21.03
N LEU A 45 14.50 -6.18 -21.77
CA LEU A 45 15.34 -5.00 -21.60
C LEU A 45 14.55 -3.73 -21.92
N LEU A 46 13.77 -3.76 -23.01
CA LEU A 46 12.89 -2.68 -23.39
C LEU A 46 11.80 -2.41 -22.32
N TYR A 47 11.27 -3.47 -21.71
CA TYR A 47 10.33 -3.36 -20.63
C TYR A 47 10.91 -2.68 -19.39
N GLY A 48 12.11 -3.11 -18.96
CA GLY A 48 12.83 -2.45 -17.86
C GLY A 48 13.14 -0.97 -18.17
N PHE A 49 13.53 -0.68 -19.41
CA PHE A 49 13.75 0.70 -19.86
C PHE A 49 12.44 1.52 -19.81
N PHE A 50 11.33 0.99 -20.27
CA PHE A 50 10.05 1.69 -20.21
C PHE A 50 9.54 1.92 -18.78
N ILE A 51 9.79 1.00 -17.84
CA ILE A 51 9.49 1.22 -16.43
C ILE A 51 10.25 2.47 -15.94
N VAL A 52 11.56 2.53 -16.15
CA VAL A 52 12.38 3.68 -15.75
C VAL A 52 11.87 4.96 -16.42
N LEU A 53 11.59 4.90 -17.72
CA LEU A 53 11.09 6.03 -18.50
C LEU A 53 9.75 6.55 -17.94
N VAL A 54 8.81 5.68 -17.61
CA VAL A 54 7.51 6.08 -17.06
C VAL A 54 7.68 6.76 -15.71
N TYR A 55 8.53 6.24 -14.81
CA TYR A 55 8.78 6.88 -13.52
C TYR A 55 9.50 8.23 -13.67
N LEU A 56 10.39 8.37 -14.64
CA LEU A 56 11.01 9.67 -14.97
C LEU A 56 10.00 10.64 -15.57
N LEU A 57 9.11 10.18 -16.45
CA LEU A 57 8.02 11.00 -16.99
C LEU A 57 7.04 11.49 -15.91
N LEU A 58 6.79 10.67 -14.91
CA LEU A 58 5.99 11.06 -13.74
C LEU A 58 6.64 12.19 -12.91
N SER A 59 7.96 12.39 -13.02
CA SER A 59 8.64 13.53 -12.37
C SER A 59 8.55 14.83 -13.17
N VAL A 60 8.26 14.77 -14.48
CA VAL A 60 8.25 15.97 -15.37
C VAL A 60 7.25 17.03 -14.94
N PRO A 61 5.99 16.71 -14.54
CA PRO A 61 5.05 17.72 -14.09
C PRO A 61 5.58 18.58 -12.93
N PHE A 62 6.40 17.97 -12.05
CA PHE A 62 7.00 18.67 -10.91
C PHE A 62 8.12 19.65 -11.31
N HIS A 63 8.72 19.49 -12.49
CA HIS A 63 9.67 20.45 -13.04
C HIS A 63 8.99 21.59 -13.80
N LEU A 64 7.80 21.35 -14.37
CA LEU A 64 7.07 22.35 -15.14
C LEU A 64 6.25 23.29 -14.24
N LEU A 65 5.84 22.80 -13.07
CA LEU A 65 5.08 23.53 -12.08
C LEU A 65 6.04 23.94 -10.95
N ASP A 66 6.66 25.11 -11.06
CA ASP A 66 7.53 25.71 -10.02
C ASP A 66 6.80 25.92 -8.66
N SER A 67 5.48 25.74 -8.64
CA SER A 67 4.64 25.78 -7.45
C SER A 67 3.66 24.60 -7.43
N VAL A 68 4.17 23.37 -7.28
CA VAL A 68 3.28 22.27 -6.93
C VAL A 68 2.84 22.48 -5.50
N ASN A 69 1.61 22.94 -5.32
CA ASN A 69 0.98 22.99 -4.01
C ASN A 69 1.03 21.58 -3.42
N PRO A 70 1.64 21.37 -2.23
CA PRO A 70 1.60 20.08 -1.54
C PRO A 70 0.16 19.58 -1.33
N ASP A 71 -0.81 20.48 -1.40
CA ASP A 71 -2.23 20.23 -1.27
C ASP A 71 -2.78 19.28 -2.35
N ILE A 72 -2.23 19.30 -3.57
CA ILE A 72 -2.68 18.40 -4.67
C ILE A 72 -2.54 16.93 -4.30
N LEU A 73 -1.42 16.55 -3.68
CA LEU A 73 -1.20 15.17 -3.23
C LEU A 73 -2.15 14.78 -2.10
N ASN A 74 -2.44 15.72 -1.22
CA ASN A 74 -3.40 15.52 -0.14
C ASN A 74 -4.82 15.42 -0.71
N GLU A 75 -5.19 16.26 -1.67
CA GLU A 75 -6.49 16.24 -2.34
C GLU A 75 -6.71 14.91 -3.10
N ILE A 76 -5.69 14.40 -3.79
CA ILE A 76 -5.75 13.08 -4.45
C ILE A 76 -5.94 11.96 -3.41
N SER A 77 -5.20 11.98 -2.30
CA SER A 77 -5.27 10.94 -1.28
C SER A 77 -6.59 10.92 -0.50
N THR A 78 -7.25 12.08 -0.38
CA THR A 78 -8.55 12.24 0.30
C THR A 78 -9.73 12.17 -0.66
N ASN A 79 -9.52 12.07 -1.97
CA ASN A 79 -10.61 11.99 -2.94
C ASN A 79 -11.41 10.69 -2.77
N VAL A 80 -12.69 10.82 -2.42
CA VAL A 80 -13.60 9.68 -2.16
C VAL A 80 -13.71 8.77 -3.37
N THR A 81 -13.87 9.34 -4.56
CA THR A 81 -14.04 8.58 -5.81
C THR A 81 -12.80 7.73 -6.12
N LEU A 82 -11.61 8.30 -5.98
CA LEU A 82 -10.36 7.58 -6.18
C LEU A 82 -10.18 6.45 -5.18
N ASN A 83 -10.48 6.69 -3.90
CA ASN A 83 -10.40 5.66 -2.86
C ASN A 83 -11.37 4.49 -3.13
N ILE A 84 -12.58 4.76 -3.64
CA ILE A 84 -13.52 3.71 -4.04
C ILE A 84 -13.00 2.94 -5.26
N ILE A 85 -12.46 3.61 -6.26
CA ILE A 85 -11.87 2.96 -7.43
C ILE A 85 -10.73 2.04 -6.99
N PHE A 86 -9.84 2.50 -6.14
CA PHE A 86 -8.77 1.66 -5.59
C PHE A 86 -9.30 0.48 -4.79
N PHE A 87 -10.29 0.69 -3.93
CA PHE A 87 -10.96 -0.39 -3.22
C PHE A 87 -11.46 -1.49 -4.17
N LEU A 88 -12.16 -1.11 -5.24
CA LEU A 88 -12.69 -2.06 -6.23
C LEU A 88 -11.58 -2.80 -6.98
N ILE A 89 -10.52 -2.08 -7.37
CA ILE A 89 -9.34 -2.67 -8.03
C ILE A 89 -8.68 -3.71 -7.11
N PHE A 90 -8.47 -3.38 -5.84
CA PHE A 90 -7.85 -4.29 -4.87
C PHE A 90 -8.71 -5.53 -4.60
N ILE A 91 -10.03 -5.37 -4.48
CA ILE A 91 -10.96 -6.50 -4.37
C ILE A 91 -10.85 -7.40 -5.61
N PHE A 92 -10.83 -6.80 -6.79
CA PHE A 92 -10.70 -7.56 -8.04
C PHE A 92 -9.39 -8.37 -8.07
N PHE A 93 -8.25 -7.77 -7.72
CA PHE A 93 -6.97 -8.49 -7.65
C PHE A 93 -6.94 -9.55 -6.56
N ALA A 94 -7.49 -9.30 -5.37
CA ALA A 94 -7.57 -10.27 -4.30
C ALA A 94 -8.30 -11.55 -4.74
N PHE A 95 -9.43 -11.43 -5.44
CA PHE A 95 -10.15 -12.59 -6.00
C PHE A 95 -9.35 -13.31 -7.08
N SER A 96 -8.57 -12.60 -7.90
CA SER A 96 -7.65 -13.21 -8.84
C SER A 96 -6.56 -14.02 -8.14
N PHE A 97 -6.01 -13.52 -7.02
CA PHE A 97 -5.00 -14.22 -6.24
C PHE A 97 -5.54 -15.45 -5.51
N PHE A 98 -6.80 -15.45 -5.15
CA PHE A 98 -7.48 -16.65 -4.65
C PHE A 98 -7.73 -17.71 -5.72
N GLY A 99 -7.46 -17.40 -7.01
CA GLY A 99 -7.55 -18.34 -8.12
C GLY A 99 -8.95 -18.54 -8.67
N TYR A 100 -9.89 -17.62 -8.39
CA TYR A 100 -11.23 -17.70 -8.96
C TYR A 100 -11.26 -17.37 -10.45
N TYR A 101 -10.34 -16.54 -10.92
CA TYR A 101 -10.11 -16.27 -12.34
C TYR A 101 -8.63 -15.96 -12.60
N GLU A 102 -8.15 -16.41 -13.75
CA GLU A 102 -6.80 -16.09 -14.20
C GLU A 102 -6.84 -14.83 -15.07
N LEU A 103 -5.99 -13.87 -14.74
CA LEU A 103 -5.74 -12.70 -15.57
C LEU A 103 -4.89 -13.11 -16.78
N THR A 104 -5.44 -13.95 -17.66
CA THR A 104 -4.82 -14.27 -18.93
C THR A 104 -5.25 -13.24 -19.97
N LEU A 105 -4.27 -12.60 -20.61
CA LEU A 105 -4.56 -11.74 -21.76
C LEU A 105 -5.28 -12.59 -22.81
N PRO A 106 -6.41 -12.11 -23.36
CA PRO A 106 -7.13 -12.84 -24.38
C PRO A 106 -6.19 -13.27 -25.51
N SER A 107 -6.22 -14.53 -25.89
CA SER A 107 -5.37 -15.09 -26.96
C SER A 107 -5.50 -14.35 -28.29
N SER A 108 -6.65 -13.69 -28.52
CA SER A 108 -6.90 -12.81 -29.66
C SER A 108 -5.96 -11.61 -29.72
N TRP A 109 -5.60 -11.03 -28.58
CA TRP A 109 -4.66 -9.91 -28.52
C TRP A 109 -3.22 -10.37 -28.70
N VAL A 110 -2.87 -11.53 -28.18
CA VAL A 110 -1.53 -12.13 -28.35
C VAL A 110 -1.33 -12.56 -29.80
N ASN A 111 -2.35 -13.18 -30.43
CA ASN A 111 -2.26 -13.66 -31.82
C ASN A 111 -2.29 -12.54 -32.87
N ASN A 112 -2.99 -11.42 -32.60
CA ASN A 112 -2.98 -10.28 -33.49
C ASN A 112 -1.67 -9.47 -33.41
N SER A 113 -0.99 -9.50 -32.27
CA SER A 113 0.33 -8.86 -32.09
C SER A 113 1.45 -9.59 -32.87
N THR A 114 1.26 -10.88 -33.22
CA THR A 114 2.24 -11.64 -34.00
C THR A 114 2.12 -11.42 -35.51
N LYS A 115 1.03 -10.82 -36.00
CA LYS A 115 0.81 -10.55 -37.44
C LYS A 115 1.25 -9.14 -37.87
N GLY A 116 1.51 -8.22 -36.92
CA GLY A 116 2.03 -6.86 -37.20
C GLY A 116 3.46 -6.71 -36.69
N GLU A 117 4.42 -7.08 -37.51
CA GLU A 117 5.81 -7.38 -37.13
C GLU A 117 6.69 -6.21 -36.63
N THR A 118 6.23 -4.97 -36.51
CA THR A 118 7.11 -3.86 -36.08
C THR A 118 6.51 -2.90 -35.05
N PHE A 119 5.22 -2.64 -35.06
CA PHE A 119 4.61 -1.64 -34.15
C PHE A 119 3.89 -2.26 -32.92
N GLY A 120 3.35 -3.48 -33.05
CA GLY A 120 2.61 -4.16 -31.97
C GLY A 120 3.50 -4.66 -30.84
N GLY A 121 4.74 -5.05 -31.10
CA GLY A 121 5.67 -5.59 -30.11
C GLY A 121 6.15 -4.54 -29.10
N VAL A 122 6.63 -3.39 -29.58
CA VAL A 122 7.18 -2.33 -28.73
C VAL A 122 6.07 -1.59 -27.99
N LEU A 123 4.96 -1.31 -28.66
CA LEU A 123 3.82 -0.64 -28.07
C LEU A 123 3.15 -1.51 -26.98
N GLY A 124 3.03 -2.83 -27.20
CA GLY A 124 2.52 -3.76 -26.21
C GLY A 124 3.38 -3.80 -24.94
N VAL A 125 4.71 -3.82 -25.09
CA VAL A 125 5.65 -3.77 -23.97
C VAL A 125 5.56 -2.43 -23.22
N PHE A 126 5.37 -1.32 -23.92
CA PHE A 126 5.14 -0.01 -23.31
C PHE A 126 3.86 0.02 -22.47
N PHE A 127 2.73 -0.47 -23.01
CA PHE A 127 1.47 -0.51 -22.27
C PHE A 127 1.54 -1.46 -21.06
N MET A 128 2.28 -2.57 -21.14
CA MET A 128 2.54 -3.43 -19.99
C MET A 128 3.34 -2.68 -18.90
N ALA A 129 4.37 -1.94 -19.28
CA ALA A 129 5.16 -1.14 -18.35
C ALA A 129 4.33 -0.01 -17.71
N LEU A 130 3.50 0.66 -18.51
CA LEU A 130 2.59 1.69 -18.03
C LEU A 130 1.55 1.12 -17.04
N THR A 131 0.96 -0.03 -17.37
CA THR A 131 -0.01 -0.70 -16.49
C THR A 131 0.65 -1.10 -15.17
N LEU A 132 1.86 -1.68 -15.21
CA LEU A 132 2.61 -2.00 -14.01
C LEU A 132 2.88 -0.75 -13.18
N ALA A 133 3.32 0.34 -13.79
CA ALA A 133 3.62 1.59 -13.08
C ALA A 133 2.38 2.17 -12.40
N VAL A 134 1.24 2.22 -13.10
CA VAL A 134 -0.03 2.75 -12.56
C VAL A 134 -0.55 1.88 -11.41
N VAL A 135 -0.55 0.57 -11.56
CA VAL A 135 -0.98 -0.36 -10.50
C VAL A 135 -0.03 -0.30 -9.31
N SER A 136 1.29 -0.29 -9.56
CA SER A 136 2.30 -0.19 -8.50
C SER A 136 2.20 1.12 -7.74
N PHE A 137 1.88 2.24 -8.43
CA PHE A 137 1.76 3.55 -7.79
C PHE A 137 0.73 3.56 -6.65
N SER A 138 -0.36 2.83 -6.79
CA SER A 138 -1.40 2.72 -5.76
C SER A 138 -0.88 2.09 -4.45
N CYS A 139 -0.01 1.07 -4.56
CA CYS A 139 0.54 0.37 -3.40
C CYS A 139 1.81 1.02 -2.84
N THR A 140 2.58 1.68 -3.70
CA THR A 140 3.84 2.32 -3.32
C THR A 140 3.68 3.80 -2.99
N GLY A 141 2.46 4.35 -3.16
CA GLY A 141 2.11 5.74 -2.86
C GLY A 141 2.61 6.23 -1.50
N PRO A 142 2.42 5.50 -0.39
CA PRO A 142 2.95 5.88 0.91
C PRO A 142 4.48 5.96 0.96
N ILE A 143 5.19 5.07 0.26
CA ILE A 143 6.66 5.06 0.17
C ILE A 143 7.13 6.24 -0.69
N LEU A 144 6.52 6.41 -1.86
CA LEU A 144 6.80 7.54 -2.74
C LEU A 144 6.43 8.88 -2.10
N GLY A 145 5.31 8.95 -1.37
CA GLY A 145 4.87 10.14 -0.65
C GLY A 145 5.84 10.55 0.45
N SER A 146 6.44 9.61 1.17
CA SER A 146 7.47 9.90 2.17
C SER A 146 8.78 10.40 1.54
N LEU A 147 9.16 9.86 0.38
CA LEU A 147 10.30 10.34 -0.41
C LEU A 147 10.04 11.74 -0.97
N LEU A 148 8.83 12.01 -1.45
CA LEU A 148 8.39 13.32 -1.92
C LEU A 148 8.44 14.35 -0.79
N ALA A 149 7.87 14.05 0.36
CA ALA A 149 7.86 14.95 1.51
C ALA A 149 9.29 15.29 1.97
N SER A 150 10.20 14.33 2.01
CA SER A 150 11.60 14.57 2.35
C SER A 150 12.34 15.41 1.31
N SER A 151 11.92 15.36 0.04
CA SER A 151 12.53 16.14 -1.05
C SER A 151 12.08 17.60 -1.04
N ILE A 152 10.83 17.87 -0.65
CA ILE A 152 10.27 19.24 -0.61
C ILE A 152 10.85 20.04 0.57
N THR A 153 11.18 19.36 1.67
CA THR A 153 11.74 20.02 2.87
C THR A 153 13.24 20.32 2.76
N SER A 154 13.92 19.81 1.74
CA SER A 154 15.35 20.02 1.50
C SER A 154 15.58 20.96 0.31
N ASP A 155 16.63 21.79 0.36
CA ASP A 155 16.97 22.83 -0.64
C ASP A 155 17.19 22.33 -2.10
N GLY A 156 16.91 21.07 -2.40
CA GLY A 156 17.19 20.43 -3.70
C GLY A 156 16.00 20.28 -4.66
N GLY A 157 14.77 20.57 -4.23
CA GLY A 157 13.58 20.68 -5.08
C GLY A 157 13.31 19.48 -6.02
N ALA A 158 12.84 19.78 -7.22
CA ALA A 158 12.42 18.81 -8.25
C ALA A 158 13.52 17.83 -8.70
N TRP A 159 14.80 18.22 -8.64
CA TRP A 159 15.93 17.35 -9.01
C TRP A 159 16.15 16.19 -8.05
N GLN A 160 15.90 16.41 -6.77
CA GLN A 160 15.98 15.33 -5.76
C GLN A 160 14.85 14.32 -5.95
N LEU A 161 13.65 14.81 -6.28
CA LEU A 161 12.51 13.98 -6.62
C LEU A 161 12.80 13.09 -7.84
N THR A 162 13.35 13.68 -8.92
CA THR A 162 13.72 12.94 -10.13
C THR A 162 14.78 11.88 -9.85
N ALA A 163 15.77 12.18 -9.00
CA ALA A 163 16.75 11.19 -8.58
C ALA A 163 16.14 10.05 -7.79
N GLY A 164 15.22 10.33 -6.87
CA GLY A 164 14.49 9.32 -6.09
C GLY A 164 13.59 8.43 -6.96
N MET A 165 12.81 9.04 -7.87
CA MET A 165 11.97 8.31 -8.83
C MET A 165 12.79 7.50 -9.83
N GLY A 166 13.94 8.04 -10.28
CA GLY A 166 14.89 7.31 -11.14
C GLY A 166 15.45 6.08 -10.43
N GLY A 167 15.90 6.22 -9.17
CA GLY A 167 16.36 5.11 -8.34
C GLY A 167 15.29 4.03 -8.15
N PHE A 168 14.07 4.45 -7.87
CA PHE A 168 12.90 3.57 -7.71
C PHE A 168 12.58 2.81 -9.01
N GLY A 169 12.53 3.50 -10.14
CA GLY A 169 12.30 2.90 -11.47
C GLY A 169 13.38 1.89 -11.85
N VAL A 170 14.66 2.21 -11.58
CA VAL A 170 15.78 1.29 -11.82
C VAL A 170 15.66 0.04 -10.94
N ALA A 171 15.31 0.19 -9.66
CA ALA A 171 15.13 -0.94 -8.76
C ALA A 171 13.99 -1.87 -9.19
N LEU A 172 12.91 -1.34 -9.74
CA LEU A 172 11.82 -2.14 -10.31
C LEU A 172 12.20 -2.77 -11.65
N GLY A 173 12.85 -2.03 -12.54
CA GLY A 173 13.21 -2.50 -13.87
C GLY A 173 14.32 -3.55 -13.89
N LEU A 174 15.27 -3.47 -12.94
CA LEU A 174 16.45 -4.33 -12.88
C LEU A 174 16.15 -5.82 -12.74
N PRO A 175 15.23 -6.30 -11.86
CA PRO A 175 14.89 -7.70 -11.77
C PRO A 175 14.32 -8.27 -13.07
N PHE A 176 13.48 -7.50 -13.76
CA PHE A 176 12.87 -7.95 -15.02
C PHE A 176 13.94 -8.08 -16.12
N ALA A 177 14.88 -7.13 -16.19
CA ALA A 177 16.00 -7.21 -17.12
C ALA A 177 16.92 -8.41 -16.79
N LEU A 178 17.22 -8.65 -15.51
CA LEU A 178 18.03 -9.78 -15.04
C LEU A 178 17.40 -11.14 -15.37
N PHE A 179 16.10 -11.30 -15.08
CA PHE A 179 15.38 -12.54 -15.36
C PHE A 179 15.32 -12.84 -16.86
N ALA A 180 15.26 -11.82 -17.69
CA ALA A 180 15.29 -12.00 -19.13
C ALA A 180 16.67 -12.37 -19.68
N MET A 181 17.74 -11.87 -19.07
CA MET A 181 19.11 -12.24 -19.45
C MET A 181 19.47 -13.69 -19.07
N PHE A 182 18.86 -14.22 -18.01
CA PHE A 182 19.15 -15.54 -17.50
C PHE A 182 17.92 -16.46 -17.44
N PRO A 183 17.29 -16.81 -18.58
CA PRO A 183 16.08 -17.64 -18.59
C PRO A 183 16.31 -19.05 -18.01
N LYS A 184 17.56 -19.56 -18.07
CA LYS A 184 17.94 -20.85 -17.48
C LYS A 184 17.89 -20.86 -15.94
N VAL A 185 18.11 -19.73 -15.29
CA VAL A 185 17.97 -19.63 -13.83
C VAL A 185 16.50 -19.79 -13.41
N LEU A 186 15.59 -19.29 -14.23
CA LEU A 186 14.17 -19.43 -14.01
C LEU A 186 13.64 -20.84 -14.27
N SER A 187 14.20 -21.55 -15.26
CA SER A 187 13.83 -22.94 -15.55
C SER A 187 14.28 -23.90 -14.45
N ASN A 188 15.31 -23.52 -13.67
CA ASN A 188 15.80 -24.27 -12.51
C ASN A 188 15.06 -23.92 -11.20
N LEU A 189 14.26 -22.85 -11.16
CA LEU A 189 13.31 -22.66 -10.07
C LEU A 189 12.34 -23.85 -10.08
N PRO A 190 12.12 -24.49 -8.93
CA PRO A 190 11.27 -25.68 -8.89
C PRO A 190 9.93 -25.36 -9.54
N LYS A 191 9.60 -26.12 -10.59
CA LYS A 191 8.31 -26.07 -11.31
C LYS A 191 7.17 -26.55 -10.41
N SER A 192 7.15 -26.13 -9.17
CA SER A 192 6.18 -26.57 -8.19
C SER A 192 5.27 -25.41 -7.83
N GLY A 193 4.15 -25.39 -8.49
CA GLY A 193 3.09 -24.45 -8.26
C GLY A 193 2.61 -24.27 -6.82
N SER A 194 2.92 -25.21 -5.91
CA SER A 194 2.40 -25.22 -4.55
C SER A 194 2.90 -24.04 -3.68
N TRP A 195 4.22 -23.75 -3.70
CA TRP A 195 4.77 -22.66 -2.92
C TRP A 195 4.35 -21.29 -3.44
N LEU A 196 4.43 -21.11 -4.76
CA LEU A 196 4.04 -19.85 -5.41
C LEU A 196 2.55 -19.58 -5.24
N ASN A 197 1.71 -20.63 -5.32
CA ASN A 197 0.27 -20.49 -5.07
C ASN A 197 -0.02 -20.07 -3.63
N THR A 198 0.67 -20.66 -2.66
CA THR A 198 0.53 -20.25 -1.25
C THR A 198 0.88 -18.76 -1.06
N ILE A 199 1.96 -18.27 -1.69
CA ILE A 199 2.32 -16.84 -1.61
C ILE A 199 1.24 -15.97 -2.26
N LYS A 200 0.73 -16.34 -3.43
CA LYS A 200 -0.36 -15.59 -4.09
C LYS A 200 -1.57 -15.45 -3.19
N VAL A 201 -2.01 -16.53 -2.55
CA VAL A 201 -3.16 -16.49 -1.65
C VAL A 201 -2.89 -15.65 -0.41
N VAL A 202 -1.70 -15.77 0.21
CA VAL A 202 -1.31 -14.93 1.34
C VAL A 202 -1.33 -13.44 0.95
N LEU A 203 -0.78 -13.11 -0.21
CA LEU A 203 -0.81 -11.73 -0.73
C LEU A 203 -2.23 -11.28 -1.03
N GLY A 204 -3.12 -12.16 -1.49
CA GLY A 204 -4.53 -11.87 -1.68
C GLY A 204 -5.23 -11.45 -0.37
N PHE A 205 -4.92 -12.11 0.75
CA PHE A 205 -5.44 -11.70 2.06
C PHE A 205 -4.89 -10.34 2.51
N VAL A 206 -3.60 -10.08 2.28
CA VAL A 206 -2.99 -8.77 2.57
C VAL A 206 -3.65 -7.69 1.72
N GLU A 207 -3.90 -7.97 0.45
CA GLU A 207 -4.56 -7.05 -0.48
C GLU A 207 -6.00 -6.75 -0.08
N LEU A 208 -6.74 -7.76 0.39
CA LEU A 208 -8.07 -7.58 0.93
C LEU A 208 -8.09 -6.67 2.17
N ALA A 209 -7.11 -6.83 3.06
CA ALA A 209 -6.95 -5.95 4.22
C ALA A 209 -6.64 -4.50 3.82
N LEU A 210 -5.77 -4.31 2.81
CA LEU A 210 -5.46 -2.98 2.26
C LEU A 210 -6.66 -2.37 1.53
N ALA A 211 -7.48 -3.16 0.85
CA ALA A 211 -8.73 -2.68 0.25
C ALA A 211 -9.64 -2.02 1.29
N LEU A 212 -9.80 -2.64 2.46
CA LEU A 212 -10.57 -2.06 3.56
C LEU A 212 -10.02 -0.72 4.05
N LYS A 213 -8.70 -0.50 3.96
CA LYS A 213 -8.10 0.79 4.28
C LYS A 213 -8.57 1.89 3.33
N PHE A 214 -8.62 1.64 2.03
CA PHE A 214 -9.12 2.62 1.06
C PHE A 214 -10.62 2.91 1.27
N LEU A 215 -11.40 1.89 1.57
CA LEU A 215 -12.80 2.07 1.91
C LEU A 215 -12.98 2.88 3.20
N SER A 216 -12.15 2.63 4.21
CA SER A 216 -12.15 3.39 5.47
C SER A 216 -11.78 4.86 5.24
N ASN A 217 -10.83 5.16 4.36
CA ASN A 217 -10.50 6.54 4.00
C ASN A 217 -11.69 7.25 3.33
N ALA A 218 -12.35 6.57 2.39
CA ALA A 218 -13.55 7.11 1.73
C ALA A 218 -14.68 7.37 2.74
N ASP A 219 -14.91 6.43 3.67
CA ASP A 219 -15.91 6.53 4.72
C ASP A 219 -15.66 7.71 5.66
N LEU A 220 -14.39 7.90 6.08
CA LEU A 220 -14.00 9.01 6.95
C LEU A 220 -14.21 10.38 6.29
N VAL A 221 -13.85 10.50 5.01
CA VAL A 221 -13.96 11.76 4.28
C VAL A 221 -15.43 12.06 3.91
N ALA A 222 -16.19 11.04 3.51
CA ALA A 222 -17.60 11.18 3.13
C ALA A 222 -18.57 11.18 4.32
N HIS A 223 -18.08 10.92 5.54
CA HIS A 223 -18.88 10.83 6.77
C HIS A 223 -20.06 9.84 6.69
N TRP A 224 -19.86 8.69 6.01
CA TRP A 224 -20.91 7.67 5.90
C TRP A 224 -21.18 6.92 7.20
N ASN A 225 -20.22 6.92 8.14
CA ASN A 225 -20.31 6.22 9.42
C ASN A 225 -20.51 4.69 9.31
N LEU A 226 -19.98 4.08 8.24
CA LEU A 226 -20.11 2.66 7.96
C LEU A 226 -18.96 1.85 8.58
N LEU A 227 -17.71 2.29 8.38
CA LEU A 227 -16.48 1.61 8.80
C LEU A 227 -15.89 2.24 10.05
N LYS A 228 -16.66 2.22 11.15
CA LYS A 228 -16.16 2.62 12.46
C LYS A 228 -15.10 1.64 12.96
N ILE A 229 -14.32 2.01 13.96
CA ILE A 229 -13.16 1.25 14.45
C ILE A 229 -13.50 -0.21 14.78
N GLU A 230 -14.66 -0.47 15.36
CA GLU A 230 -15.10 -1.82 15.70
C GLU A 230 -15.30 -2.69 14.46
N VAL A 231 -16.01 -2.17 13.47
CA VAL A 231 -16.29 -2.88 12.21
C VAL A 231 -14.99 -3.12 11.45
N PHE A 232 -14.13 -2.11 11.41
CA PHE A 232 -12.82 -2.19 10.76
C PHE A 232 -11.93 -3.27 11.42
N LEU A 233 -11.77 -3.23 12.73
CA LEU A 233 -10.97 -4.22 13.48
C LEU A 233 -11.56 -5.62 13.38
N PHE A 234 -12.88 -5.75 13.42
CA PHE A 234 -13.55 -7.04 13.25
C PHE A 234 -13.27 -7.64 11.87
N LEU A 235 -13.40 -6.86 10.80
CA LEU A 235 -13.10 -7.33 9.44
C LEU A 235 -11.63 -7.72 9.28
N TRP A 236 -10.71 -6.93 9.81
CA TRP A 236 -9.28 -7.26 9.80
C TRP A 236 -8.97 -8.52 10.61
N PHE A 237 -9.63 -8.69 11.76
CA PHE A 237 -9.51 -9.91 12.56
C PHE A 237 -10.01 -11.13 11.79
N VAL A 238 -11.16 -11.05 11.13
CA VAL A 238 -11.69 -12.13 10.29
C VAL A 238 -10.74 -12.48 9.16
N ILE A 239 -10.20 -11.49 8.45
CA ILE A 239 -9.23 -11.70 7.36
C ILE A 239 -7.98 -12.41 7.91
N SER A 240 -7.43 -11.97 9.03
CA SER A 240 -6.24 -12.56 9.66
C SER A 240 -6.52 -13.98 10.18
N ALA A 241 -7.68 -14.23 10.75
CA ALA A 241 -8.11 -15.56 11.17
C ALA A 241 -8.30 -16.51 9.97
N CYS A 242 -8.92 -16.05 8.89
CA CYS A 242 -9.06 -16.82 7.65
C CYS A 242 -7.67 -17.14 7.04
N LEU A 243 -6.74 -16.20 7.04
CA LEU A 243 -5.36 -16.43 6.61
C LEU A 243 -4.69 -17.52 7.47
N THR A 244 -4.88 -17.47 8.79
CA THR A 244 -4.33 -18.49 9.70
C THR A 244 -4.92 -19.88 9.40
N LEU A 245 -6.24 -19.98 9.21
CA LEU A 245 -6.94 -21.22 8.85
C LEU A 245 -6.49 -21.73 7.48
N TYR A 246 -6.24 -20.85 6.52
CA TYR A 246 -5.68 -21.21 5.23
C TYR A 246 -4.26 -21.80 5.37
N LEU A 247 -3.39 -21.16 6.12
CA LEU A 247 -2.03 -21.66 6.36
C LEU A 247 -2.03 -22.98 7.13
N LEU A 248 -2.99 -23.24 8.01
CA LEU A 248 -3.21 -24.54 8.66
C LEU A 248 -3.74 -25.61 7.69
N GLY A 249 -4.24 -25.20 6.51
CA GLY A 249 -4.79 -26.11 5.50
C GLY A 249 -6.25 -26.51 5.72
N VAL A 250 -6.96 -25.81 6.59
CA VAL A 250 -8.40 -25.98 6.82
C VAL A 250 -9.20 -25.40 5.66
N ILE A 251 -8.85 -24.18 5.24
CA ILE A 251 -9.43 -23.52 4.05
C ILE A 251 -8.57 -23.89 2.86
N LYS A 252 -9.19 -24.19 1.72
CA LYS A 252 -8.55 -24.48 0.46
C LYS A 252 -9.16 -23.66 -0.65
N PHE A 253 -8.30 -23.11 -1.51
CA PHE A 253 -8.69 -22.37 -2.70
C PHE A 253 -8.54 -23.23 -3.96
N PRO A 254 -9.16 -22.84 -5.10
CA PRO A 254 -8.91 -23.46 -6.39
C PRO A 254 -7.39 -23.54 -6.64
N HIS A 255 -6.88 -24.60 -7.22
CA HIS A 255 -5.45 -24.81 -7.49
C HIS A 255 -4.56 -25.12 -6.26
N ASP A 256 -5.10 -25.23 -5.05
CA ASP A 256 -4.32 -25.67 -3.88
C ASP A 256 -4.06 -27.18 -3.92
N GLN A 257 -2.82 -27.55 -3.71
CA GLN A 257 -2.43 -28.94 -3.51
C GLN A 257 -2.67 -29.36 -2.05
N LYS A 258 -2.84 -30.67 -1.84
CA LYS A 258 -2.95 -31.20 -0.46
C LYS A 258 -1.71 -30.81 0.34
N VAL A 259 -1.95 -30.25 1.51
CA VAL A 259 -0.88 -29.87 2.44
C VAL A 259 -0.14 -31.13 2.86
N GLY A 260 1.11 -31.25 2.42
CA GLY A 260 2.01 -32.31 2.87
C GLY A 260 2.63 -31.99 4.24
N LYS A 261 3.90 -32.28 4.43
CA LYS A 261 4.64 -31.91 5.65
C LYS A 261 4.74 -30.37 5.78
N PHE A 262 4.51 -29.85 6.97
CA PHE A 262 4.68 -28.43 7.26
C PHE A 262 6.16 -28.04 7.12
N SER A 263 6.45 -27.16 6.20
CA SER A 263 7.78 -26.53 6.09
C SER A 263 7.99 -25.57 7.26
N PHE A 264 9.25 -25.39 7.69
CA PHE A 264 9.62 -24.43 8.73
C PHE A 264 9.08 -23.01 8.44
N ILE A 265 9.20 -22.54 7.18
CA ILE A 265 8.67 -21.23 6.75
C ILE A 265 7.16 -21.15 6.96
N ARG A 266 6.43 -22.22 6.65
CA ARG A 266 4.98 -22.27 6.83
C ARG A 266 4.58 -22.20 8.31
N ILE A 267 5.31 -22.89 9.19
CA ILE A 267 5.08 -22.83 10.63
C ILE A 267 5.32 -21.41 11.16
N CYS A 268 6.43 -20.77 10.76
CA CYS A 268 6.71 -19.38 11.13
C CYS A 268 5.60 -18.43 10.65
N SER A 269 5.10 -18.63 9.44
CA SER A 269 3.99 -17.83 8.88
C SER A 269 2.68 -18.03 9.65
N ILE A 270 2.38 -19.26 10.09
CA ILE A 270 1.21 -19.56 10.94
C ILE A 270 1.33 -18.85 12.28
N VAL A 271 2.47 -18.95 12.94
CA VAL A 271 2.71 -18.30 14.25
C VAL A 271 2.56 -16.79 14.11
N LEU A 272 3.12 -16.20 13.05
CA LEU A 272 3.03 -14.76 12.79
C LEU A 272 1.58 -14.32 12.54
N ALA A 273 0.84 -15.02 11.69
CA ALA A 273 -0.56 -14.69 11.39
C ALA A 273 -1.47 -14.87 12.62
N PHE A 274 -1.24 -15.92 13.41
CA PHE A 274 -1.98 -16.17 14.65
C PHE A 274 -1.68 -15.11 15.71
N SER A 275 -0.40 -14.76 15.92
CA SER A 275 0.01 -13.69 16.83
C SER A 275 -0.59 -12.35 16.41
N PHE A 276 -0.65 -12.08 15.12
CA PHE A 276 -1.27 -10.87 14.59
C PHE A 276 -2.80 -10.87 14.84
N SER A 277 -3.47 -12.02 14.73
CA SER A 277 -4.91 -12.13 15.07
C SER A 277 -5.15 -11.84 16.56
N ILE A 278 -4.29 -12.33 17.45
CA ILE A 278 -4.38 -12.02 18.88
C ILE A 278 -4.12 -10.52 19.13
N TYR A 279 -3.15 -9.95 18.45
CA TYR A 279 -2.85 -8.53 18.54
C TYR A 279 -4.06 -7.68 18.12
N LEU A 280 -4.74 -8.03 17.01
CA LEU A 280 -5.97 -7.36 16.59
C LEU A 280 -7.09 -7.49 17.62
N ALA A 281 -7.25 -8.68 18.21
CA ALA A 281 -8.22 -8.90 19.28
C ALA A 281 -7.94 -8.03 20.51
N SER A 282 -6.67 -7.74 20.82
CA SER A 282 -6.33 -6.83 21.92
C SER A 282 -6.79 -5.39 21.69
N GLY A 283 -7.04 -4.98 20.44
CA GLY A 283 -7.58 -3.66 20.10
C GLY A 283 -9.04 -3.44 20.57
N PHE A 284 -9.76 -4.51 20.89
CA PHE A 284 -11.12 -4.41 21.46
C PHE A 284 -11.14 -4.17 22.99
N THR A 285 -9.96 -4.06 23.62
CA THR A 285 -9.89 -3.76 25.05
C THR A 285 -10.15 -2.28 25.28
N TYR A 286 -11.02 -2.01 26.27
CA TYR A 286 -11.31 -0.65 26.70
C TYR A 286 -10.14 -0.05 27.51
N ASN A 287 -9.76 1.16 27.20
CA ASN A 287 -8.81 1.94 27.97
C ASN A 287 -9.55 3.03 28.77
N SER A 288 -9.52 2.90 30.10
CA SER A 288 -10.19 3.83 31.00
C SER A 288 -9.55 5.23 31.04
N GLU A 289 -8.28 5.36 30.70
CA GLU A 289 -7.59 6.66 30.71
C GLU A 289 -8.02 7.54 29.53
N THR A 290 -8.18 6.95 28.36
CA THR A 290 -8.59 7.66 27.14
C THR A 290 -10.09 7.60 26.88
N SER A 291 -10.85 6.80 27.65
CA SER A 291 -12.27 6.50 27.44
C SER A 291 -12.59 6.02 26.03
N THR A 292 -11.65 5.32 25.41
CA THR A 292 -11.74 4.77 24.04
C THR A 292 -11.21 3.35 24.02
N PHE A 293 -11.23 2.71 22.86
CA PHE A 293 -10.48 1.47 22.62
C PHE A 293 -8.98 1.69 22.69
N LYS A 294 -8.25 0.61 23.01
CA LYS A 294 -6.77 0.66 23.03
C LYS A 294 -6.22 0.90 21.62
N PRO A 295 -5.45 1.97 21.39
CA PRO A 295 -4.83 2.20 20.09
C PRO A 295 -3.80 1.10 19.79
N LEU A 296 -3.82 0.60 18.56
CA LEU A 296 -2.92 -0.43 18.07
C LEU A 296 -1.76 0.23 17.31
N SER A 297 -0.57 0.26 17.90
CA SER A 297 0.61 0.95 17.36
C SER A 297 1.01 0.51 15.95
N LEU A 298 0.86 -0.78 15.62
CA LEU A 298 1.12 -1.28 14.25
C LEU A 298 0.09 -0.82 13.23
N LEU A 299 -1.13 -0.51 13.67
CA LEU A 299 -2.22 -0.03 12.82
C LEU A 299 -2.38 1.48 12.85
N SER A 300 -1.51 2.18 13.57
CA SER A 300 -1.53 3.65 13.64
C SER A 300 -1.44 4.26 12.24
N GLY A 301 -2.46 5.01 11.86
CA GLY A 301 -2.60 5.56 10.51
C GLY A 301 -3.13 4.60 9.43
N LEU A 302 -3.26 3.29 9.70
CA LEU A 302 -3.99 2.35 8.85
C LEU A 302 -5.45 2.20 9.28
N ALA A 303 -5.71 2.07 10.58
CA ALA A 303 -7.04 2.04 11.15
C ALA A 303 -7.66 3.44 11.24
N PRO A 304 -8.99 3.55 11.26
CA PRO A 304 -9.66 4.79 11.59
C PRO A 304 -9.34 5.22 13.04
N PRO A 305 -9.52 6.52 13.37
CA PRO A 305 -9.28 7.01 14.72
C PRO A 305 -10.07 6.22 15.77
N VAL A 306 -9.46 5.96 16.94
CA VAL A 306 -10.10 5.21 18.03
C VAL A 306 -11.38 5.90 18.56
N GLY A 307 -11.47 7.22 18.43
CA GLY A 307 -12.67 7.98 18.76
C GLY A 307 -13.81 7.87 17.73
N TYR A 308 -13.52 7.40 16.52
CA TYR A 308 -14.52 7.09 15.50
C TYR A 308 -15.14 5.72 15.78
N SER A 309 -15.89 5.64 16.88
CA SER A 309 -16.42 4.42 17.50
C SER A 309 -17.93 4.46 17.56
N ILE A 310 -18.54 3.27 17.64
CA ILE A 310 -19.98 3.08 17.92
C ILE A 310 -20.20 3.11 19.43
N LEU A 311 -19.34 2.40 20.18
CA LEU A 311 -19.52 2.17 21.60
C LEU A 311 -18.94 3.32 22.45
N TYR A 312 -17.82 3.87 22.02
CA TYR A 312 -17.08 4.92 22.73
C TYR A 312 -16.75 6.10 21.80
N PRO A 313 -17.80 6.80 21.29
CA PRO A 313 -17.55 7.96 20.43
C PRO A 313 -16.83 9.04 21.23
N ASN A 314 -15.65 9.45 20.74
CA ASN A 314 -14.88 10.52 21.34
C ASN A 314 -14.33 11.40 20.23
N ASP A 315 -14.79 12.63 20.23
CA ASP A 315 -14.41 13.62 19.22
C ASP A 315 -13.04 14.25 19.50
N CYS A 316 -12.56 14.12 20.73
CA CYS A 316 -11.32 14.73 21.20
C CYS A 316 -10.27 13.66 21.49
N PRO A 317 -9.07 13.72 20.88
CA PRO A 317 -8.03 12.74 21.15
C PRO A 317 -7.59 12.78 22.62
N ASN A 318 -7.24 11.62 23.17
CA ASN A 318 -6.70 11.47 24.53
C ASN A 318 -7.57 12.07 25.66
N ASN A 319 -8.87 12.15 25.44
CA ASN A 319 -9.80 12.74 26.42
C ASN A 319 -9.42 14.18 26.82
N LEU A 320 -8.96 14.95 25.83
CA LEU A 320 -8.66 16.37 25.99
C LEU A 320 -9.93 17.22 25.80
N ASP A 321 -10.00 18.36 26.44
CA ASP A 321 -11.05 19.35 26.18
C ASP A 321 -10.75 20.02 24.83
N CYS A 322 -11.50 19.70 23.77
CA CYS A 322 -11.29 20.27 22.46
C CYS A 322 -12.57 20.89 21.87
N PHE A 323 -12.38 21.83 20.96
CA PHE A 323 -13.44 22.49 20.20
C PHE A 323 -13.17 22.27 18.71
N LYS A 324 -14.20 21.89 17.95
CA LYS A 324 -14.12 21.74 16.49
C LYS A 324 -14.31 23.07 15.75
N ASP A 325 -14.92 24.03 16.41
CA ASP A 325 -15.13 25.37 15.89
C ASP A 325 -14.20 26.38 16.58
N LEU A 326 -13.43 27.11 15.77
CA LEU A 326 -12.46 28.08 16.25
C LEU A 326 -13.12 29.18 17.10
N LYS A 327 -14.33 29.58 16.73
CA LYS A 327 -15.02 30.69 17.42
C LYS A 327 -15.40 30.28 18.85
N SER A 328 -16.00 29.13 19.02
CA SER A 328 -16.36 28.56 20.34
C SER A 328 -15.11 28.29 21.19
N GLY A 329 -14.02 27.82 20.57
CA GLY A 329 -12.75 27.62 21.25
C GLY A 329 -12.15 28.95 21.77
N ILE A 330 -12.19 30.00 20.97
CA ILE A 330 -11.72 31.35 21.39
C ILE A 330 -12.57 31.89 22.51
N GLU A 331 -13.90 31.77 22.46
CA GLU A 331 -14.79 32.26 23.50
C GLU A 331 -14.54 31.53 24.83
N TYR A 332 -14.35 30.19 24.78
CA TYR A 332 -14.01 29.43 25.96
C TYR A 332 -12.64 29.79 26.54
N ALA A 333 -11.61 29.91 25.70
CA ALA A 333 -10.26 30.27 26.13
C ALA A 333 -10.23 31.65 26.82
N LYS A 334 -10.96 32.64 26.30
CA LYS A 334 -11.13 33.94 26.94
C LYS A 334 -11.82 33.82 28.32
N LYS A 335 -12.81 32.93 28.44
CA LYS A 335 -13.54 32.73 29.71
C LYS A 335 -12.66 32.09 30.78
N VAL A 336 -11.80 31.13 30.41
CA VAL A 336 -10.90 30.40 31.33
C VAL A 336 -9.51 31.02 31.43
N ASN A 337 -9.23 32.05 30.62
CA ASN A 337 -7.94 32.75 30.53
C ASN A 337 -6.75 31.80 30.28
N LYS A 338 -6.93 30.87 29.34
CA LYS A 338 -5.90 29.90 28.91
C LYS A 338 -5.51 30.12 27.46
N PRO A 339 -4.24 29.77 27.09
CA PRO A 339 -3.80 29.79 25.71
C PRO A 339 -4.54 28.70 24.89
N ILE A 340 -4.56 28.85 23.55
CA ILE A 340 -5.18 27.92 22.61
C ILE A 340 -4.09 27.20 21.86
N LEU A 341 -4.18 25.87 21.83
CA LEU A 341 -3.44 25.04 20.90
C LEU A 341 -4.29 24.81 19.65
N LEU A 342 -3.81 25.27 18.49
CA LEU A 342 -4.46 25.01 17.21
C LEU A 342 -3.87 23.75 16.59
N ASP A 343 -4.71 22.73 16.39
CA ASP A 343 -4.34 21.51 15.68
C ASP A 343 -4.93 21.51 14.28
N PHE A 344 -4.04 21.52 13.28
CA PHE A 344 -4.41 21.43 11.87
C PHE A 344 -4.35 19.96 11.45
N THR A 345 -5.46 19.27 11.52
CA THR A 345 -5.58 17.84 11.27
C THR A 345 -6.57 17.55 10.13
N GLY A 346 -6.53 16.33 9.61
CA GLY A 346 -7.47 15.82 8.60
C GLY A 346 -7.95 14.41 8.93
N PHE A 347 -9.13 14.04 8.42
CA PHE A 347 -9.75 12.75 8.71
C PHE A 347 -8.88 11.56 8.31
N ALA A 348 -8.15 11.65 7.20
CA ALA A 348 -7.24 10.60 6.69
C ALA A 348 -5.75 10.89 6.95
N CYS A 349 -5.43 11.84 7.83
CA CYS A 349 -4.06 12.26 8.11
C CYS A 349 -3.31 11.23 8.99
N VAL A 350 -2.48 10.40 8.38
CA VAL A 350 -1.68 9.36 9.06
C VAL A 350 -0.72 9.96 10.10
N ASN A 351 -0.05 11.06 9.75
CA ASN A 351 0.92 11.70 10.65
C ASN A 351 0.23 12.36 11.85
N CYS A 352 -0.97 12.91 11.65
CA CYS A 352 -1.77 13.47 12.73
C CYS A 352 -2.16 12.38 13.74
N ARG A 353 -2.62 11.22 13.24
CA ARG A 353 -2.94 10.06 14.12
C ARG A 353 -1.72 9.59 14.91
N LYS A 354 -0.55 9.50 14.29
CA LYS A 354 0.69 9.14 15.00
C LYS A 354 1.07 10.15 16.07
N MET A 355 0.86 11.43 15.82
CA MET A 355 1.10 12.50 16.80
C MET A 355 0.17 12.36 18.00
N GLU A 356 -1.13 12.19 17.75
CA GLU A 356 -2.15 12.04 18.77
C GLU A 356 -1.99 10.75 19.60
N GLU A 357 -1.59 9.64 18.97
CA GLU A 357 -1.50 8.32 19.62
C GLU A 357 -0.17 8.10 20.35
N HIS A 358 0.93 8.72 19.90
CA HIS A 358 2.27 8.41 20.40
C HIS A 358 3.00 9.59 21.05
N ILE A 359 2.70 10.81 20.65
CA ILE A 359 3.42 11.99 21.12
C ILE A 359 2.64 12.70 22.24
N TRP A 360 1.36 12.98 22.00
CA TRP A 360 0.56 13.70 23.00
C TRP A 360 0.38 12.96 24.33
N PRO A 361 0.30 11.61 24.39
CA PRO A 361 0.22 10.89 25.66
C PRO A 361 1.53 10.85 26.46
N LEU A 362 2.65 11.34 25.90
CA LEU A 362 3.90 11.44 26.67
C LEU A 362 3.70 12.37 27.89
N SER A 363 4.08 11.90 29.07
CA SER A 363 3.82 12.58 30.34
C SER A 363 4.29 14.03 30.39
N SER A 364 5.36 14.38 29.66
CA SER A 364 5.87 15.75 29.54
C SER A 364 4.97 16.64 28.68
N ILE A 365 4.41 16.07 27.59
CA ILE A 365 3.57 16.80 26.63
C ILE A 365 2.13 16.87 27.12
N ASP A 366 1.57 15.78 27.62
CA ASP A 366 0.21 15.72 28.18
C ASP A 366 0.02 16.75 29.30
N LYS A 367 1.02 16.92 30.18
CA LYS A 367 1.00 17.96 31.22
C LYS A 367 0.96 19.38 30.64
N ILE A 368 1.65 19.63 29.52
CA ILE A 368 1.66 20.97 28.89
C ILE A 368 0.31 21.24 28.23
N ILE A 369 -0.27 20.23 27.57
CA ILE A 369 -1.54 20.40 26.85
C ILE A 369 -2.72 20.58 27.82
N ARG A 370 -2.69 19.92 29.00
CA ARG A 370 -3.79 20.00 30.01
C ARG A 370 -3.71 21.23 30.90
N ASN A 371 -2.53 21.84 31.09
CA ASN A 371 -2.33 23.05 31.92
C ASN A 371 -2.64 24.32 31.14
#